data_8c09d875270bfa60c55d205c254a4ce0
#
_entry.id   8c09d875270bfa60c55d205c254a4ce0
#
_cell.length_a   1.000
_cell.length_b   1.000
_cell.length_c   1.000
_cell.angle_alpha   90.00
_cell.angle_beta   90.00
_cell.angle_gamma   90.00
#
_symmetry.space_group_name_H-M   'P 1'
#
loop_
_entity.id
_entity.type
_entity.pdbx_description
1 polymer ?
#
loop_
_entity_poly.entity_id
_entity_poly.type
_entity_poly.pdbx_seq_one_letter_code
_entity_poly.pdbx_strand_id
1 'polypeptide(L)'
;MLFSHDGIHDSQTHLSSPSYFYEQLRREMLFATRTQKPLALVKILFINPESDQVKAHDVLHFAHELTQLTRQEECVGRLGINEVVIIVRDGASHAEQLVQRLLKSTSLTVDHTLQIKVSIVVCAEHETSLSLLARLDRAELIAN
;
A
#
# COMPACT_ATOMS: atom_id res chain seq x y z
N MET A 1 9.72 17.47 3.38
CA MET A 1 8.76 17.50 4.51
C MET A 1 8.56 16.11 5.06
N LEU A 2 8.62 15.99 6.36
CA LEU A 2 8.35 14.72 7.03
C LEU A 2 6.87 14.61 7.37
N PHE A 3 6.32 13.42 7.25
CA PHE A 3 4.99 13.16 7.77
C PHE A 3 5.10 12.65 9.21
N SER A 4 4.10 12.92 10.02
CA SER A 4 4.08 12.56 11.45
C SER A 4 3.05 11.48 11.74
N HIS A 5 3.20 10.82 12.88
CA HIS A 5 2.29 9.77 13.30
C HIS A 5 2.24 9.69 14.85
N ASP A 6 1.23 9.01 15.35
CA ASP A 6 1.03 8.80 16.79
C ASP A 6 1.55 7.43 17.27
N GLY A 7 2.32 6.72 16.45
CA GLY A 7 2.81 5.37 16.71
C GLY A 7 1.94 4.27 16.12
N ILE A 8 0.72 4.59 15.74
CA ILE A 8 -0.24 3.67 15.12
C ILE A 8 -0.71 4.20 13.77
N HIS A 9 -1.13 5.47 13.73
CA HIS A 9 -1.71 6.09 12.54
C HIS A 9 -0.88 7.26 12.06
N ASP A 10 -0.82 7.41 10.73
CA ASP A 10 -0.30 8.62 10.10
C ASP A 10 -1.26 9.78 10.41
N SER A 11 -0.70 10.92 10.85
CA SER A 11 -1.50 12.06 11.33
C SER A 11 -2.36 12.69 10.23
N GLN A 12 -1.89 12.67 8.99
CA GLN A 12 -2.61 13.28 7.87
C GLN A 12 -3.69 12.36 7.30
N THR A 13 -3.38 11.10 7.05
CA THR A 13 -4.25 10.19 6.31
C THR A 13 -5.01 9.22 7.19
N HIS A 14 -4.62 9.05 8.43
CA HIS A 14 -5.08 8.03 9.36
C HIS A 14 -4.78 6.59 8.92
N LEU A 15 -3.99 6.40 7.89
CA LEU A 15 -3.47 5.08 7.52
C LEU A 15 -2.47 4.64 8.59
N SER A 16 -2.12 3.35 8.58
CA SER A 16 -1.16 2.83 9.56
C SER A 16 0.19 3.55 9.40
N SER A 17 0.81 3.88 10.54
CA SER A 17 2.17 4.42 10.56
C SER A 17 3.17 3.35 10.13
N PRO A 18 4.41 3.73 9.71
CA PRO A 18 5.40 2.74 9.33
C PRO A 18 5.67 1.70 10.43
N SER A 19 5.86 2.13 11.68
CA SER A 19 6.15 1.21 12.77
C SER A 19 5.01 0.22 13.02
N TYR A 20 3.77 0.69 12.97
CA TYR A 20 2.61 -0.17 13.14
C TYR A 20 2.47 -1.13 11.96
N PHE A 21 2.68 -0.63 10.75
CA PHE A 21 2.64 -1.46 9.54
C PHE A 21 3.67 -2.59 9.59
N TYR A 22 4.92 -2.28 9.98
CA TYR A 22 5.96 -3.29 10.05
C TYR A 22 5.64 -4.38 11.07
N GLU A 23 5.03 -4.02 12.20
CA GLU A 23 4.60 -4.98 13.20
C GLU A 23 3.46 -5.85 12.68
N GLN A 24 2.50 -5.25 11.97
CA GLN A 24 1.41 -6.00 11.36
C GLN A 24 1.94 -6.94 10.27
N LEU A 25 2.89 -6.50 9.47
CA LEU A 25 3.50 -7.34 8.44
C LEU A 25 4.17 -8.55 9.08
N ARG A 26 4.93 -8.35 10.15
CA ARG A 26 5.56 -9.46 10.86
C ARG A 26 4.52 -10.49 11.33
N ARG A 27 3.43 -10.02 11.92
CA ARG A 27 2.35 -10.89 12.38
C ARG A 27 1.68 -11.63 11.23
N GLU A 28 1.40 -10.93 10.14
CA GLU A 28 0.77 -11.53 8.97
C GLU A 28 1.66 -12.59 8.31
N MET A 29 2.96 -12.35 8.27
CA MET A 29 3.91 -13.34 7.73
C MET A 29 3.96 -14.60 8.61
N LEU A 30 3.95 -14.44 9.94
CA LEU A 30 3.89 -15.58 10.85
C LEU A 30 2.58 -16.34 10.70
N PHE A 31 1.47 -15.64 10.55
CA PHE A 31 0.17 -16.25 10.34
C PHE A 31 0.12 -17.03 9.02
N ALA A 32 0.66 -16.42 7.95
CA ALA A 32 0.71 -17.06 6.64
C ALA A 32 1.55 -18.35 6.67
N THR A 33 2.69 -18.30 7.35
CA THR A 33 3.53 -19.50 7.51
C THR A 33 2.82 -20.59 8.29
N ARG A 34 2.19 -20.23 9.40
CA ARG A 34 1.49 -21.21 10.25
C ARG A 34 0.31 -21.85 9.55
N THR A 35 -0.44 -21.06 8.78
CA THR A 35 -1.63 -21.54 8.08
C THR A 35 -1.34 -22.04 6.67
N GLN A 36 -0.09 -21.90 6.20
CA GLN A 36 0.32 -22.26 4.85
C GLN A 36 -0.52 -21.55 3.77
N LYS A 37 -0.89 -20.29 4.04
CA LYS A 37 -1.65 -19.46 3.11
C LYS A 37 -0.74 -18.43 2.47
N PRO A 38 -0.98 -18.06 1.20
CA PRO A 38 -0.17 -17.07 0.52
C PRO A 38 -0.42 -15.67 1.08
N LEU A 39 0.60 -14.82 0.95
CA LEU A 39 0.55 -13.42 1.36
C LEU A 39 1.21 -12.58 0.29
N ALA A 40 0.63 -11.43 -0.02
CA ALA A 40 1.18 -10.51 -1.00
C ALA A 40 1.23 -9.09 -0.44
N LEU A 41 2.10 -8.27 -1.01
CA LEU A 41 2.13 -6.83 -0.77
C LEU A 41 1.84 -6.11 -2.07
N VAL A 42 1.06 -5.04 -1.96
CA VAL A 42 0.79 -4.11 -3.07
C VAL A 42 1.31 -2.75 -2.66
N LYS A 43 2.22 -2.19 -3.45
CA LYS A 43 2.74 -0.85 -3.23
C LYS A 43 2.10 0.10 -4.24
N ILE A 44 1.72 1.29 -3.76
CA ILE A 44 1.19 2.36 -4.61
C ILE A 44 2.03 3.60 -4.39
N LEU A 45 2.59 4.13 -5.47
CA LEU A 45 3.18 5.45 -5.51
C LEU A 45 2.17 6.38 -6.17
N PHE A 46 1.92 7.54 -5.57
CA PHE A 46 0.98 8.51 -6.13
C PHE A 46 1.67 9.87 -6.26
N ILE A 47 1.56 10.46 -7.42
CA ILE A 47 2.19 11.74 -7.74
C ILE A 47 1.21 12.65 -8.48
N ASN A 48 1.46 13.95 -8.43
CA ASN A 48 0.82 14.90 -9.32
C ASN A 48 1.84 15.24 -10.41
N PRO A 49 1.62 14.80 -11.66
CA PRO A 49 2.61 15.03 -12.72
C PRO A 49 2.78 16.49 -13.09
N GLU A 50 1.84 17.36 -12.69
CA GLU A 50 1.88 18.80 -12.97
C GLU A 50 2.52 19.60 -11.84
N SER A 51 2.93 18.96 -10.74
CA SER A 51 3.44 19.65 -9.57
C SER A 51 4.46 18.76 -8.84
N ASP A 52 5.41 19.40 -8.15
CA ASP A 52 6.41 18.69 -7.35
C ASP A 52 5.81 18.02 -6.12
N GLN A 53 4.64 18.46 -5.68
CA GLN A 53 4.00 17.94 -4.48
C GLN A 53 2.53 17.67 -4.73
N VAL A 54 2.02 16.63 -4.07
CA VAL A 54 0.59 16.35 -4.03
C VAL A 54 -0.03 17.25 -2.95
N LYS A 55 -1.10 17.96 -3.32
CA LYS A 55 -1.78 18.86 -2.39
C LYS A 55 -2.40 18.07 -1.23
N ALA A 56 -2.45 18.70 -0.05
CA ALA A 56 -2.94 18.03 1.15
C ALA A 56 -4.35 17.46 0.98
N HIS A 57 -5.26 18.20 0.36
CA HIS A 57 -6.63 17.68 0.17
C HIS A 57 -6.68 16.52 -0.83
N ASP A 58 -5.76 16.46 -1.79
CA ASP A 58 -5.67 15.34 -2.72
C ASP A 58 -5.12 14.10 -2.03
N VAL A 59 -4.16 14.28 -1.10
CA VAL A 59 -3.66 13.17 -0.28
C VAL A 59 -4.78 12.60 0.59
N LEU A 60 -5.57 13.47 1.22
CA LEU A 60 -6.70 13.04 2.04
C LEU A 60 -7.76 12.32 1.22
N HIS A 61 -8.08 12.84 0.04
CA HIS A 61 -9.04 12.20 -0.86
C HIS A 61 -8.54 10.83 -1.31
N PHE A 62 -7.27 10.76 -1.72
CA PHE A 62 -6.65 9.50 -2.12
C PHE A 62 -6.74 8.46 -1.00
N ALA A 63 -6.37 8.84 0.22
CA ALA A 63 -6.39 7.94 1.36
C ALA A 63 -7.82 7.45 1.67
N HIS A 64 -8.79 8.36 1.64
CA HIS A 64 -10.18 8.01 1.87
C HIS A 64 -10.70 7.02 0.83
N GLU A 65 -10.47 7.31 -0.45
CA GLU A 65 -10.92 6.43 -1.53
C GLU A 65 -10.19 5.09 -1.49
N LEU A 66 -8.91 5.08 -1.12
CA LEU A 66 -8.17 3.84 -0.98
C LEU A 66 -8.80 2.92 0.06
N THR A 67 -9.24 3.46 1.18
CA THR A 67 -9.89 2.65 2.22
C THR A 67 -11.24 2.10 1.76
N GLN A 68 -11.89 2.74 0.78
CA GLN A 68 -13.13 2.21 0.19
C GLN A 68 -12.87 1.07 -0.78
N LEU A 69 -11.67 1.00 -1.35
CA LEU A 69 -11.30 -0.02 -2.33
C LEU A 69 -10.65 -1.24 -1.69
N THR A 70 -10.18 -1.12 -0.45
CA THR A 70 -9.55 -2.21 0.29
C THR A 70 -10.55 -2.83 1.25
N ARG A 71 -10.27 -4.07 1.66
CA ARG A 71 -11.08 -4.75 2.68
C ARG A 71 -10.71 -4.22 4.06
N GLN A 72 -11.66 -4.29 4.99
CA GLN A 72 -11.46 -3.80 6.34
C GLN A 72 -10.31 -4.52 7.06
N GLU A 73 -10.12 -5.79 6.80
CA GLU A 73 -9.04 -6.59 7.42
C GLU A 73 -7.67 -6.38 6.76
N GLU A 74 -7.62 -5.69 5.62
CA GLU A 74 -6.35 -5.40 4.96
C GLU A 74 -5.66 -4.22 5.63
N CYS A 75 -4.39 -4.39 5.98
CA CYS A 75 -3.60 -3.32 6.59
C CYS A 75 -3.03 -2.44 5.49
N VAL A 76 -3.32 -1.14 5.56
CA VAL A 76 -2.81 -0.15 4.61
C VAL A 76 -1.89 0.78 5.39
N GLY A 77 -0.60 0.78 5.04
CA GLY A 77 0.39 1.60 5.70
C GLY A 77 0.92 2.71 4.81
N ARG A 78 1.12 3.89 5.38
CA ARG A 78 1.81 4.98 4.70
C ARG A 78 3.29 4.89 5.04
N LEU A 79 4.12 4.47 4.09
CA LEU A 79 5.53 4.22 4.32
C LEU A 79 6.44 5.35 3.81
N GLY A 80 5.88 6.27 3.05
CA GLY A 80 6.58 7.46 2.57
C GLY A 80 5.57 8.57 2.31
N ILE A 81 6.06 9.76 1.94
CA ILE A 81 5.17 10.90 1.69
C ILE A 81 4.14 10.55 0.61
N ASN A 82 4.60 9.89 -0.45
CA ASN A 82 3.77 9.54 -1.61
C ASN A 82 3.70 8.02 -1.83
N GLU A 83 3.84 7.24 -0.76
CA GLU A 83 3.90 5.79 -0.86
C GLU A 83 3.01 5.13 0.17
N VAL A 84 2.17 4.20 -0.29
CA VAL A 84 1.38 3.33 0.59
C VAL A 84 1.64 1.88 0.19
N VAL A 85 1.54 0.99 1.18
CA VAL A 85 1.67 -0.45 0.97
C VAL A 85 0.51 -1.15 1.66
N ILE A 86 -0.07 -2.11 0.97
CA ILE A 86 -1.22 -2.88 1.44
C ILE A 86 -0.78 -4.32 1.66
N ILE A 87 -1.09 -4.88 2.81
CA ILE A 87 -0.89 -6.32 3.09
C ILE A 87 -2.15 -7.04 2.62
N VAL A 88 -1.99 -7.95 1.65
CA VAL A 88 -3.11 -8.67 1.04
C VAL A 88 -3.02 -10.14 1.39
N ARG A 89 -4.02 -10.65 2.09
CA ARG A 89 -4.16 -12.07 2.36
C ARG A 89 -4.63 -12.79 1.10
N ASP A 90 -4.43 -14.11 1.05
CA ASP A 90 -4.86 -15.01 -0.02
C ASP A 90 -4.12 -14.80 -1.36
N GLY A 91 -3.02 -14.05 -1.35
CA GLY A 91 -1.97 -14.14 -2.38
C GLY A 91 -2.19 -13.39 -3.66
N ALA A 92 -1.56 -13.88 -4.71
CA ALA A 92 -1.40 -13.18 -5.99
C ALA A 92 -2.72 -12.84 -6.68
N SER A 93 -3.66 -13.78 -6.73
CA SER A 93 -4.94 -13.55 -7.40
C SER A 93 -5.72 -12.39 -6.78
N HIS A 94 -5.76 -12.35 -5.45
CA HIS A 94 -6.44 -11.30 -4.70
C HIS A 94 -5.76 -9.95 -4.91
N ALA A 95 -4.40 -9.95 -4.87
CA ALA A 95 -3.61 -8.74 -5.09
C ALA A 95 -3.82 -8.20 -6.50
N GLU A 96 -3.86 -9.08 -7.51
CA GLU A 96 -4.08 -8.66 -8.89
C GLU A 96 -5.48 -8.05 -9.09
N GLN A 97 -6.50 -8.64 -8.46
CA GLN A 97 -7.85 -8.08 -8.51
C GLN A 97 -7.90 -6.70 -7.87
N LEU A 98 -7.22 -6.53 -6.73
CA LEU A 98 -7.13 -5.23 -6.07
C LEU A 98 -6.44 -4.21 -6.98
N VAL A 99 -5.31 -4.58 -7.58
CA VAL A 99 -4.58 -3.69 -8.49
C VAL A 99 -5.45 -3.26 -9.67
N GLN A 100 -6.22 -4.18 -10.24
CA GLN A 100 -7.12 -3.82 -11.34
C GLN A 100 -8.17 -2.79 -10.91
N ARG A 101 -8.73 -2.94 -9.70
CA ARG A 101 -9.67 -1.94 -9.17
C ARG A 101 -9.00 -0.60 -8.95
N LEU A 102 -7.77 -0.60 -8.41
CA LEU A 102 -7.02 0.64 -8.17
C LEU A 102 -6.71 1.37 -9.48
N LEU A 103 -6.25 0.65 -10.49
CA LEU A 103 -5.87 1.25 -11.77
C LEU A 103 -7.07 1.80 -12.53
N LYS A 104 -8.27 1.27 -12.29
CA LYS A 104 -9.50 1.72 -12.97
C LYS A 104 -10.23 2.82 -12.21
N SER A 105 -9.85 3.12 -10.98
CA SER A 105 -10.58 4.07 -10.15
C SER A 105 -10.21 5.51 -10.51
N THR A 106 -11.13 6.23 -11.14
CA THR A 106 -10.94 7.66 -11.39
C THR A 106 -11.07 8.47 -10.11
N SER A 107 -11.87 8.01 -9.17
CA SER A 107 -12.04 8.67 -7.88
C SER A 107 -10.73 8.65 -7.07
N LEU A 108 -10.03 7.51 -7.08
CA LEU A 108 -8.76 7.39 -6.38
C LEU A 108 -7.73 8.41 -6.88
N THR A 109 -7.70 8.66 -8.18
CA THR A 109 -6.74 9.57 -8.81
C THR A 109 -7.25 11.01 -8.90
N VAL A 110 -8.33 11.33 -8.20
CA VAL A 110 -8.94 12.68 -8.21
C VAL A 110 -9.18 13.14 -9.65
N ASP A 111 -9.94 12.33 -10.40
CA ASP A 111 -10.26 12.54 -11.81
C ASP A 111 -9.02 12.79 -12.67
N HIS A 112 -8.01 11.90 -12.52
CA HIS A 112 -6.74 11.94 -13.27
C HIS A 112 -5.81 13.09 -12.88
N THR A 113 -6.08 13.81 -11.79
CA THR A 113 -5.14 14.79 -11.24
C THR A 113 -3.89 14.09 -10.71
N LEU A 114 -4.05 12.92 -10.11
CA LEU A 114 -2.95 12.09 -9.64
C LEU A 114 -2.65 10.97 -10.62
N GLN A 115 -1.38 10.62 -10.70
CA GLN A 115 -0.93 9.42 -11.38
C GLN A 115 -0.50 8.41 -10.33
N ILE A 116 -0.91 7.15 -10.49
CA ILE A 116 -0.46 6.09 -9.59
C ILE A 116 0.39 5.09 -10.36
N LYS A 117 1.36 4.51 -9.63
CA LYS A 117 2.17 3.39 -10.09
C LYS A 117 2.10 2.32 -9.02
N VAL A 118 1.88 1.09 -9.41
CA VAL A 118 1.69 -0.01 -8.47
C VAL A 118 2.68 -1.13 -8.74
N SER A 119 3.04 -1.85 -7.69
CA SER A 119 3.82 -3.07 -7.81
C SER A 119 3.27 -4.12 -6.85
N ILE A 120 3.49 -5.38 -7.18
CA ILE A 120 3.03 -6.52 -6.39
C ILE A 120 4.21 -7.45 -6.14
N VAL A 121 4.34 -7.94 -4.92
CA VAL A 121 5.20 -9.08 -4.62
C VAL A 121 4.44 -10.09 -3.79
N VAL A 122 4.73 -11.36 -4.01
CA VAL A 122 4.18 -12.45 -3.21
C VAL A 122 5.27 -12.94 -2.27
N CYS A 123 4.92 -13.11 -1.00
CA CYS A 123 5.86 -13.58 0.00
C CYS A 123 6.35 -14.99 -0.35
N ALA A 124 7.66 -15.18 -0.37
CA ALA A 124 8.27 -16.49 -0.59
C ALA A 124 8.33 -17.26 0.73
N GLU A 125 8.38 -18.58 0.61
CA GLU A 125 8.52 -19.43 1.80
C GLU A 125 9.79 -19.08 2.56
N HIS A 126 9.69 -18.96 3.87
CA HIS A 126 10.78 -18.59 4.78
C HIS A 126 11.42 -17.23 4.53
N GLU A 127 10.74 -16.37 3.80
CA GLU A 127 11.24 -15.03 3.54
C GLU A 127 11.08 -14.14 4.78
N THR A 128 12.06 -13.27 5.05
CA THR A 128 11.95 -12.28 6.11
C THR A 128 11.17 -11.07 5.62
N SER A 129 10.62 -10.29 6.55
CA SER A 129 9.92 -9.05 6.19
C SER A 129 10.84 -8.07 5.47
N LEU A 130 12.11 -7.99 5.89
CA LEU A 130 13.09 -7.12 5.28
C LEU A 130 13.36 -7.51 3.83
N SER A 131 13.52 -8.80 3.57
CA SER A 131 13.70 -9.33 2.21
C SER A 131 12.48 -9.05 1.32
N LEU A 132 11.29 -9.26 1.86
CA LEU A 132 10.04 -9.03 1.13
C LEU A 132 9.90 -7.56 0.74
N LEU A 133 10.14 -6.65 1.68
CA LEU A 133 10.08 -5.21 1.42
C LEU A 133 11.16 -4.77 0.43
N ALA A 134 12.35 -5.34 0.50
CA ALA A 134 13.42 -5.05 -0.44
C ALA A 134 13.04 -5.49 -1.87
N ARG A 135 12.41 -6.66 -1.99
CA ARG A 135 11.92 -7.12 -3.30
C ARG A 135 10.80 -6.23 -3.83
N LEU A 136 9.93 -5.75 -2.95
CA LEU A 136 8.86 -4.84 -3.32
C LEU A 136 9.42 -3.54 -3.92
N ASP A 137 10.49 -3.01 -3.32
CA ASP A 137 11.13 -1.79 -3.81
C ASP A 137 11.79 -1.96 -5.18
N ARG A 138 12.16 -3.19 -5.53
CA ARG A 138 12.77 -3.50 -6.84
C ARG A 138 11.77 -4.03 -7.86
N ALA A 139 10.52 -4.26 -7.46
CA ALA A 139 9.52 -4.83 -8.35
C ALA A 139 9.11 -3.84 -9.44
N GLU A 140 8.73 -4.37 -10.59
CA GLU A 140 8.26 -3.56 -11.71
C GLU A 140 7.02 -2.77 -11.32
N LEU A 141 7.00 -1.48 -11.69
CA LEU A 141 5.87 -0.60 -11.46
C LEU A 141 4.95 -0.60 -12.68
N ILE A 142 3.64 -0.74 -12.42
CA ILE A 142 2.61 -0.70 -13.44
C ILE A 142 1.85 0.62 -13.26
N ALA A 143 1.73 1.39 -14.34
CA ALA A 143 1.01 2.67 -14.31
C ALA A 143 -0.41 2.51 -14.85
N ASN A 144 -1.28 3.39 -14.38
CA ASN A 144 -2.63 3.46 -14.92
C ASN A 144 -2.67 4.29 -16.21
#